data_004e10f43022adfeafe3ad2a6b5fa7d3
#
_entry.id   004e10f43022adfeafe3ad2a6b5fa7d3
#
_cell.length_a   1.000
_cell.length_b   1.000
_cell.length_c   1.000
_cell.angle_alpha   90.00
_cell.angle_beta   90.00
_cell.angle_gamma   90.00
#
_symmetry.space_group_name_H-M   'P 1'
#
loop_
_entity.id
_entity.type
_entity.pdbx_description
1 polymer ?
#
loop_
_entity_poly.entity_id
_entity_poly.type
_entity_poly.pdbx_seq_one_letter_code
_entity_poly.pdbx_strand_id
1 'polypeptide(L)'
;MNIQLMNVAVDIIEQRLAPLANVLTRSNHITAMRDSFALAMPFVIVGSLLVPILFPPVSIDGASRFGQVYLLLRPILLPTFQLTIGLVALIVAFGASASLAKQYRLPERLCGLTGCLAFLLFIGFRETAVSNVYLGGMGIFTALISSTYSIEIIRFFYKKGWCIRLPDEVPLMTRNGFQLLIPLLVVMLSISVMNAILLQTTGRIVPELISEAVRPLVLASDTLMAVLISLFICNLLWFIGIHGALIITGIMNPFWMTYLFENQQALAAGSPTLPHIYLQGFWDFYLLIGGIGSTLPLVLMAMRSRSRQLKSVAKIGLLPSLFNINEPILFGFPVIMNPVFLLPFLFVPLINACIAWYLTQLGILDRAVAMLPWSMPSPLGAAWSANGSWKNLCMSLFAMFNAWMLYRPFFKVYERQLAETER
;
A
#
# COMPACT_ATOMS: atom_id res chain seq x y z
N MET A 1 10.46 -18.36 -29.30
CA MET A 1 11.44 -17.77 -28.37
C MET A 1 12.31 -18.90 -27.85
N ASN A 2 13.63 -18.76 -27.96
CA ASN A 2 14.56 -19.87 -27.72
C ASN A 2 14.56 -20.26 -26.22
N ILE A 3 14.35 -21.54 -25.89
CA ILE A 3 14.36 -22.05 -24.50
C ILE A 3 15.67 -21.67 -23.78
N GLN A 4 16.78 -21.55 -24.51
CA GLN A 4 18.04 -21.07 -23.96
C GLN A 4 18.01 -19.62 -23.47
N LEU A 5 17.36 -18.70 -24.19
CA LEU A 5 17.21 -17.29 -23.78
C LEU A 5 16.35 -17.16 -22.50
N MET A 6 15.37 -18.04 -22.35
CA MET A 6 14.52 -18.07 -21.16
C MET A 6 15.29 -18.60 -19.94
N ASN A 7 16.03 -19.69 -20.10
CA ASN A 7 16.84 -20.23 -19.01
C ASN A 7 17.88 -19.19 -18.54
N VAL A 8 18.53 -18.46 -19.47
CA VAL A 8 19.45 -17.37 -19.12
C VAL A 8 18.71 -16.22 -18.37
N ALA A 9 17.50 -15.87 -18.79
CA ALA A 9 16.73 -14.84 -18.09
C ALA A 9 16.32 -15.31 -16.67
N VAL A 10 15.86 -16.55 -16.53
CA VAL A 10 15.53 -17.14 -15.22
C VAL A 10 16.77 -17.19 -14.32
N ASP A 11 17.91 -17.65 -14.83
CA ASP A 11 19.17 -17.72 -14.09
C ASP A 11 19.63 -16.34 -13.60
N ILE A 12 19.54 -15.30 -14.44
CA ILE A 12 19.88 -13.91 -14.04
C ILE A 12 18.96 -13.42 -12.93
N ILE A 13 17.66 -13.71 -13.04
CA ILE A 13 16.67 -13.29 -12.05
C ILE A 13 16.89 -14.02 -10.73
N GLU A 14 17.08 -15.34 -10.76
CA GLU A 14 17.35 -16.14 -9.56
C GLU A 14 18.68 -15.75 -8.90
N GLN A 15 19.72 -15.49 -9.67
CA GLN A 15 21.03 -15.17 -9.11
C GLN A 15 21.14 -13.70 -8.64
N ARG A 16 20.44 -12.76 -9.26
CA ARG A 16 20.59 -11.33 -8.96
C ARG A 16 19.40 -10.70 -8.25
N LEU A 17 18.17 -11.01 -8.64
CA LEU A 17 16.98 -10.39 -8.07
C LEU A 17 16.42 -11.16 -6.87
N ALA A 18 16.46 -12.49 -6.88
CA ALA A 18 15.98 -13.27 -5.73
C ALA A 18 16.77 -13.01 -4.44
N PRO A 19 18.12 -12.86 -4.43
CA PRO A 19 18.83 -12.47 -3.22
C PRO A 19 18.43 -11.10 -2.68
N LEU A 20 18.25 -10.10 -3.56
CA LEU A 20 17.78 -8.76 -3.19
C LEU A 20 16.36 -8.79 -2.61
N ALA A 21 15.44 -9.52 -3.26
CA ALA A 21 14.08 -9.73 -2.78
C ALA A 21 14.08 -10.41 -1.40
N ASN A 22 14.94 -11.41 -1.19
CA ASN A 22 15.08 -12.10 0.09
C ASN A 22 15.66 -11.20 1.18
N VAL A 23 16.61 -10.31 0.87
CA VAL A 23 17.14 -9.32 1.83
C VAL A 23 16.02 -8.36 2.26
N LEU A 24 15.22 -7.86 1.31
CA LEU A 24 14.11 -6.95 1.60
C LEU A 24 13.02 -7.64 2.43
N THR A 25 12.63 -8.86 2.07
CA THR A 25 11.57 -9.59 2.81
C THR A 25 12.02 -10.06 4.19
N ARG A 26 13.32 -10.27 4.42
CA ARG A 26 13.88 -10.65 5.73
C ARG A 26 14.25 -9.46 6.61
N SER A 27 14.20 -8.23 6.09
CA SER A 27 14.48 -7.03 6.88
C SER A 27 13.39 -6.81 7.93
N ASN A 28 13.79 -6.78 9.21
CA ASN A 28 12.87 -6.51 10.33
C ASN A 28 12.19 -5.16 10.19
N HIS A 29 12.90 -4.14 9.68
CA HIS A 29 12.36 -2.79 9.48
C HIS A 29 11.30 -2.75 8.36
N ILE A 30 11.57 -3.39 7.22
CA ILE A 30 10.61 -3.47 6.11
C ILE A 30 9.37 -4.28 6.52
N THR A 31 9.57 -5.38 7.25
CA THR A 31 8.47 -6.17 7.80
C THR A 31 7.62 -5.33 8.75
N ALA A 32 8.24 -4.61 9.68
CA ALA A 32 7.53 -3.74 10.62
C ALA A 32 6.76 -2.61 9.92
N MET A 33 7.34 -2.00 8.90
CA MET A 33 6.69 -0.99 8.07
C MET A 33 5.46 -1.57 7.36
N ARG A 34 5.59 -2.70 6.67
CA ARG A 34 4.49 -3.39 6.00
C ARG A 34 3.36 -3.73 6.98
N ASP A 35 3.68 -4.33 8.11
CA ASP A 35 2.71 -4.75 9.12
C ASP A 35 1.97 -3.54 9.73
N SER A 36 2.65 -2.39 9.88
CA SER A 36 2.02 -1.16 10.36
C SER A 36 0.95 -0.62 9.41
N PHE A 37 1.19 -0.68 8.10
CA PHE A 37 0.18 -0.30 7.12
C PHE A 37 -0.97 -1.32 7.04
N ALA A 38 -0.69 -2.60 7.19
CA ALA A 38 -1.73 -3.63 7.29
C ALA A 38 -2.62 -3.40 8.51
N LEU A 39 -2.04 -2.98 9.66
CA LEU A 39 -2.80 -2.59 10.85
C LEU A 39 -3.64 -1.33 10.61
N ALA A 40 -3.12 -0.34 9.89
CA ALA A 40 -3.82 0.92 9.59
C ALA A 40 -4.96 0.74 8.57
N MET A 41 -4.86 -0.26 7.68
CA MET A 41 -5.76 -0.46 6.55
C MET A 41 -7.26 -0.39 6.90
N PRO A 42 -7.80 -1.12 7.90
CA PRO A 42 -9.23 -1.09 8.19
C PRO A 42 -9.73 0.32 8.58
N PHE A 43 -8.92 1.10 9.29
CA PHE A 43 -9.28 2.47 9.68
C PHE A 43 -9.29 3.40 8.46
N VAL A 44 -8.28 3.30 7.61
CA VAL A 44 -8.20 4.10 6.36
C VAL A 44 -9.34 3.73 5.41
N ILE A 45 -9.70 2.45 5.28
CA ILE A 45 -10.85 2.02 4.47
C ILE A 45 -12.15 2.63 4.98
N VAL A 46 -12.42 2.55 6.29
CA VAL A 46 -13.64 3.13 6.88
C VAL A 46 -13.73 4.62 6.58
N GLY A 47 -12.64 5.37 6.79
CA GLY A 47 -12.60 6.79 6.43
C GLY A 47 -12.77 7.06 4.94
N SER A 48 -12.13 6.25 4.08
CA SER A 48 -12.22 6.39 2.62
C SER A 48 -13.61 6.09 2.07
N LEU A 49 -14.38 5.18 2.69
CA LEU A 49 -15.77 4.93 2.30
C LEU A 49 -16.69 6.14 2.55
N LEU A 50 -16.30 7.05 3.43
CA LEU A 50 -17.04 8.27 3.71
C LEU A 50 -16.73 9.40 2.72
N VAL A 51 -15.63 9.33 1.98
CA VAL A 51 -15.20 10.41 1.05
C VAL A 51 -16.27 10.81 0.04
N PRO A 52 -16.93 9.90 -0.72
CA PRO A 52 -17.97 10.29 -1.68
C PRO A 52 -19.19 10.92 -1.03
N ILE A 53 -19.43 10.63 0.25
CA ILE A 53 -20.56 11.19 1.02
C ILE A 53 -20.18 12.58 1.57
N LEU A 54 -18.96 12.74 2.09
CA LEU A 54 -18.48 13.98 2.70
C LEU A 54 -18.03 15.02 1.67
N PHE A 55 -17.58 14.58 0.50
CA PHE A 55 -17.04 15.40 -0.58
C PHE A 55 -17.64 14.96 -1.93
N PRO A 56 -18.99 15.04 -2.11
CA PRO A 56 -19.65 14.57 -3.31
C PRO A 56 -19.17 15.37 -4.54
N PRO A 57 -19.08 14.72 -5.71
CA PRO A 57 -18.60 15.35 -6.97
C PRO A 57 -19.65 16.28 -7.61
N VAL A 58 -20.67 16.67 -6.87
CA VAL A 58 -21.76 17.53 -7.32
C VAL A 58 -21.89 18.74 -6.40
N SER A 59 -22.26 19.88 -6.98
CA SER A 59 -22.57 21.08 -6.19
C SER A 59 -23.79 20.82 -5.28
N ILE A 60 -23.64 21.15 -4.00
CA ILE A 60 -24.69 20.95 -3.00
C ILE A 60 -25.54 22.21 -2.92
N ASP A 61 -26.77 22.10 -3.45
CA ASP A 61 -27.80 23.10 -3.21
C ASP A 61 -28.53 22.77 -1.89
N GLY A 62 -28.35 23.61 -0.87
CA GLY A 62 -28.97 23.44 0.45
C GLY A 62 -30.51 23.46 0.42
N ALA A 63 -31.12 23.97 -0.65
CA ALA A 63 -32.59 23.97 -0.84
C ALA A 63 -33.10 22.60 -1.36
N SER A 64 -32.25 21.79 -1.99
CA SER A 64 -32.61 20.46 -2.45
C SER A 64 -32.75 19.47 -1.30
N ARG A 65 -33.58 18.41 -1.47
CA ARG A 65 -33.68 17.31 -0.49
C ARG A 65 -32.33 16.66 -0.23
N PHE A 66 -31.51 16.48 -1.26
CA PHE A 66 -30.17 15.94 -1.15
C PHE A 66 -29.27 16.85 -0.31
N GLY A 67 -29.31 18.18 -0.56
CA GLY A 67 -28.54 19.15 0.21
C GLY A 67 -28.91 19.19 1.69
N GLN A 68 -30.22 19.10 2.00
CA GLN A 68 -30.70 19.05 3.39
C GLN A 68 -30.19 17.80 4.13
N VAL A 69 -30.24 16.62 3.50
CA VAL A 69 -29.72 15.36 4.04
C VAL A 69 -28.21 15.43 4.23
N TYR A 70 -27.50 16.00 3.25
CA TYR A 70 -26.06 16.20 3.36
C TYR A 70 -25.66 17.09 4.53
N LEU A 71 -26.32 18.24 4.69
CA LEU A 71 -26.04 19.17 5.79
C LEU A 71 -26.31 18.53 7.17
N LEU A 72 -27.27 17.61 7.26
CA LEU A 72 -27.55 16.84 8.46
C LEU A 72 -26.47 15.75 8.73
N LEU A 73 -26.04 15.03 7.69
CA LEU A 73 -25.12 13.90 7.83
C LEU A 73 -23.65 14.33 8.00
N ARG A 74 -23.25 15.43 7.34
CA ARG A 74 -21.86 15.90 7.35
C ARG A 74 -21.28 16.09 8.75
N PRO A 75 -21.93 16.80 9.69
CA PRO A 75 -21.39 16.99 11.05
C PRO A 75 -21.31 15.69 11.85
N ILE A 76 -22.13 14.67 11.51
CA ILE A 76 -22.12 13.35 12.15
C ILE A 76 -20.97 12.49 11.63
N LEU A 77 -20.72 12.52 10.31
CA LEU A 77 -19.74 11.64 9.66
C LEU A 77 -18.32 12.23 9.64
N LEU A 78 -18.19 13.56 9.64
CA LEU A 78 -16.90 14.24 9.58
C LEU A 78 -15.95 13.85 10.73
N PRO A 79 -16.38 13.74 11.99
CA PRO A 79 -15.52 13.27 13.07
C PRO A 79 -14.99 11.85 12.84
N THR A 80 -15.83 10.94 12.33
CA THR A 80 -15.40 9.57 12.01
C THR A 80 -14.33 9.56 10.94
N PHE A 81 -14.47 10.37 9.89
CA PHE A 81 -13.44 10.54 8.85
C PHE A 81 -12.15 11.11 9.45
N GLN A 82 -12.23 12.15 10.27
CA GLN A 82 -11.06 12.78 10.90
C GLN A 82 -10.33 11.84 11.87
N LEU A 83 -11.05 11.02 12.63
CA LEU A 83 -10.46 10.09 13.59
C LEU A 83 -9.87 8.84 12.90
N THR A 84 -10.31 8.49 11.71
CA THR A 84 -9.77 7.34 10.96
C THR A 84 -8.59 7.74 10.10
N ILE A 85 -8.76 8.63 9.14
CA ILE A 85 -7.69 9.07 8.22
C ILE A 85 -6.79 10.11 8.90
N GLY A 86 -7.36 11.03 9.68
CA GLY A 86 -6.61 12.10 10.34
C GLY A 86 -5.64 11.62 11.43
N LEU A 87 -5.76 10.38 11.93
CA LEU A 87 -4.86 9.77 12.92
C LEU A 87 -3.99 8.65 12.35
N VAL A 88 -3.93 8.50 11.03
CA VAL A 88 -3.24 7.36 10.41
C VAL A 88 -1.76 7.25 10.79
N ALA A 89 -1.05 8.37 10.93
CA ALA A 89 0.35 8.36 11.34
C ALA A 89 0.55 7.85 12.78
N LEU A 90 -0.37 8.16 13.68
CA LEU A 90 -0.34 7.64 15.06
C LEU A 90 -0.56 6.12 15.07
N ILE A 91 -1.49 5.62 14.26
CA ILE A 91 -1.77 4.19 14.12
C ILE A 91 -0.53 3.48 13.52
N VAL A 92 0.09 4.08 12.50
CA VAL A 92 1.34 3.57 11.90
C VAL A 92 2.48 3.57 12.92
N ALA A 93 2.62 4.61 13.74
CA ALA A 93 3.65 4.67 14.79
C ALA A 93 3.50 3.53 15.81
N PHE A 94 2.26 3.25 16.23
CA PHE A 94 1.98 2.10 17.10
C PHE A 94 2.33 0.79 16.39
N GLY A 95 1.81 0.59 15.19
CA GLY A 95 1.95 -0.66 14.44
C GLY A 95 3.41 -0.98 14.09
N ALA A 96 4.18 0.02 13.62
CA ALA A 96 5.59 -0.15 13.29
C ALA A 96 6.42 -0.48 14.52
N SER A 97 6.18 0.21 15.63
CA SER A 97 6.87 -0.04 16.89
C SER A 97 6.54 -1.41 17.47
N ALA A 98 5.28 -1.81 17.48
CA ALA A 98 4.83 -3.11 17.97
C ALA A 98 5.38 -4.26 17.12
N SER A 99 5.30 -4.14 15.77
CA SER A 99 5.82 -5.16 14.87
C SER A 99 7.34 -5.28 14.93
N LEU A 100 8.07 -4.16 14.99
CA LEU A 100 9.53 -4.18 15.15
C LEU A 100 9.95 -4.78 16.50
N ALA A 101 9.25 -4.45 17.59
CA ALA A 101 9.44 -5.04 18.89
C ALA A 101 9.24 -6.57 18.87
N LYS A 102 8.20 -7.05 18.18
CA LYS A 102 7.94 -8.48 17.97
C LYS A 102 9.11 -9.18 17.29
N GLN A 103 9.67 -8.59 16.22
CA GLN A 103 10.83 -9.13 15.51
C GLN A 103 12.06 -9.25 16.44
N TYR A 104 12.16 -8.35 17.44
CA TYR A 104 13.25 -8.34 18.42
C TYR A 104 12.93 -9.06 19.73
N ARG A 105 11.75 -9.69 19.83
CA ARG A 105 11.26 -10.38 21.03
C ARG A 105 11.17 -9.46 22.26
N LEU A 106 10.81 -8.22 22.03
CA LEU A 106 10.53 -7.21 23.05
C LEU A 106 9.01 -7.18 23.38
N PRO A 107 8.60 -6.55 24.50
CA PRO A 107 7.18 -6.44 24.88
C PRO A 107 6.39 -5.58 23.85
N GLU A 108 5.68 -6.21 22.93
CA GLU A 108 5.03 -5.59 21.76
C GLU A 108 4.14 -4.40 22.14
N ARG A 109 3.21 -4.59 23.10
CA ARG A 109 2.22 -3.57 23.48
C ARG A 109 2.85 -2.33 24.09
N LEU A 110 3.80 -2.53 25.02
CA LEU A 110 4.50 -1.44 25.67
C LEU A 110 5.39 -0.67 24.69
N CYS A 111 6.08 -1.39 23.81
CA CYS A 111 6.87 -0.80 22.75
C CYS A 111 6.00 -0.03 21.74
N GLY A 112 4.81 -0.56 21.38
CA GLY A 112 3.84 0.14 20.53
C GLY A 112 3.40 1.47 21.13
N LEU A 113 3.05 1.50 22.42
CA LEU A 113 2.72 2.73 23.13
C LEU A 113 3.92 3.69 23.21
N THR A 114 5.12 3.18 23.45
CA THR A 114 6.34 4.00 23.42
C THR A 114 6.54 4.67 22.07
N GLY A 115 6.30 3.94 20.96
CA GLY A 115 6.37 4.50 19.62
C GLY A 115 5.34 5.62 19.37
N CYS A 116 4.12 5.48 19.89
CA CYS A 116 3.13 6.56 19.86
C CYS A 116 3.61 7.81 20.60
N LEU A 117 4.10 7.63 21.82
CA LEU A 117 4.61 8.74 22.64
C LEU A 117 5.83 9.40 21.99
N ALA A 118 6.76 8.60 21.45
CA ALA A 118 7.91 9.09 20.71
C ALA A 118 7.49 9.91 19.49
N PHE A 119 6.53 9.42 18.71
CA PHE A 119 5.97 10.13 17.58
C PHE A 119 5.32 11.45 17.97
N LEU A 120 4.48 11.46 19.02
CA LEU A 120 3.86 12.67 19.53
C LEU A 120 4.89 13.72 19.98
N LEU A 121 5.99 13.28 20.63
CA LEU A 121 7.10 14.18 20.95
C LEU A 121 7.78 14.73 19.69
N PHE A 122 8.01 13.90 18.67
CA PHE A 122 8.63 14.35 17.41
C PHE A 122 7.81 15.40 16.68
N ILE A 123 6.47 15.29 16.67
CA ILE A 123 5.60 16.28 16.03
C ILE A 123 5.46 17.58 16.83
N GLY A 124 6.07 17.64 18.00
CA GLY A 124 6.16 18.85 18.83
C GLY A 124 4.89 19.09 19.64
N PHE A 125 4.91 18.70 20.89
CA PHE A 125 3.98 19.21 21.89
C PHE A 125 4.35 20.69 22.17
N ARG A 126 3.68 21.63 21.51
CA ARG A 126 3.73 23.05 21.93
C ARG A 126 2.62 23.27 22.94
N GLU A 127 2.83 24.22 23.85
CA GLU A 127 2.08 24.51 25.07
C GLU A 127 0.53 24.48 24.99
N THR A 128 -0.06 24.44 23.80
CA THR A 128 -1.54 24.53 23.64
C THR A 128 -2.16 23.57 22.64
N ALA A 129 -1.45 22.93 21.73
CA ALA A 129 -2.04 21.93 20.81
C ALA A 129 -0.99 21.07 20.09
N VAL A 130 -1.28 19.77 19.96
CA VAL A 130 -0.62 18.89 18.97
C VAL A 130 -1.01 19.39 17.59
N SER A 131 -0.03 19.57 16.70
CA SER A 131 -0.33 19.94 15.32
C SER A 131 -1.08 18.79 14.63
N ASN A 132 -2.39 18.93 14.46
CA ASN A 132 -3.25 17.92 13.84
C ASN A 132 -2.82 17.55 12.42
N VAL A 133 -2.06 18.43 11.75
CA VAL A 133 -1.58 18.21 10.36
C VAL A 133 -0.67 16.99 10.25
N TYR A 134 0.18 16.75 11.26
CA TYR A 134 1.12 15.61 11.24
C TYR A 134 0.57 14.33 11.84
N LEU A 135 -0.63 14.32 12.42
CA LEU A 135 -1.29 13.09 12.87
C LEU A 135 -1.80 12.24 11.70
N GLY A 136 -2.09 12.89 10.55
CA GLY A 136 -2.51 12.26 9.30
C GLY A 136 -1.35 11.85 8.39
N GLY A 137 -1.61 11.77 7.10
CA GLY A 137 -0.67 11.28 6.09
C GLY A 137 0.69 12.00 6.04
N MET A 138 0.72 13.32 6.30
CA MET A 138 1.97 14.09 6.33
C MET A 138 2.95 13.66 7.43
N GLY A 139 2.47 13.02 8.50
CA GLY A 139 3.31 12.51 9.58
C GLY A 139 3.81 11.09 9.40
N ILE A 140 3.46 10.38 8.33
CA ILE A 140 3.76 8.96 8.16
C ILE A 140 5.26 8.68 8.21
N PHE A 141 6.08 9.44 7.49
CA PHE A 141 7.53 9.26 7.52
C PHE A 141 8.12 9.56 8.90
N THR A 142 7.60 10.58 9.59
CA THR A 142 7.98 10.88 10.98
C THR A 142 7.59 9.72 11.90
N ALA A 143 6.41 9.12 11.71
CA ALA A 143 5.97 7.96 12.47
C ALA A 143 6.89 6.74 12.30
N LEU A 144 7.30 6.44 11.07
CA LEU A 144 8.23 5.34 10.78
C LEU A 144 9.63 5.59 11.38
N ILE A 145 10.14 6.81 11.27
CA ILE A 145 11.46 7.18 11.81
C ILE A 145 11.42 7.14 13.35
N SER A 146 10.39 7.73 13.97
CA SER A 146 10.23 7.73 15.42
C SER A 146 10.10 6.32 16.00
N SER A 147 9.35 5.45 15.29
CA SER A 147 9.19 4.04 15.65
C SER A 147 10.53 3.30 15.63
N THR A 148 11.26 3.45 14.54
CA THR A 148 12.58 2.82 14.38
C THR A 148 13.55 3.33 15.45
N TYR A 149 13.63 4.65 15.62
CA TYR A 149 14.49 5.28 16.61
C TYR A 149 14.23 4.77 18.04
N SER A 150 12.97 4.80 18.47
CA SER A 150 12.60 4.39 19.83
C SER A 150 12.86 2.90 20.08
N ILE A 151 12.52 2.03 19.12
CA ILE A 151 12.67 0.59 19.30
C ILE A 151 14.14 0.15 19.23
N GLU A 152 14.98 0.78 18.42
CA GLU A 152 16.41 0.47 18.40
C GLU A 152 17.11 0.90 19.70
N ILE A 153 16.72 2.02 20.32
CA ILE A 153 17.22 2.39 21.66
C ILE A 153 16.77 1.34 22.69
N ILE A 154 15.48 0.98 22.74
CA ILE A 154 14.97 -0.04 23.66
C ILE A 154 15.74 -1.35 23.47
N ARG A 155 15.89 -1.81 22.22
CA ARG A 155 16.65 -3.01 21.87
C ARG A 155 18.11 -2.95 22.39
N PHE A 156 18.77 -1.82 22.22
CA PHE A 156 20.14 -1.62 22.72
C PHE A 156 20.22 -1.82 24.21
N PHE A 157 19.32 -1.20 24.99
CA PHE A 157 19.29 -1.34 26.46
C PHE A 157 19.00 -2.77 26.89
N TYR A 158 18.04 -3.44 26.24
CA TYR A 158 17.74 -4.86 26.54
C TYR A 158 18.92 -5.77 26.25
N LYS A 159 19.64 -5.57 25.13
CA LYS A 159 20.82 -6.34 24.77
C LYS A 159 21.99 -6.12 25.75
N LYS A 160 22.16 -4.90 26.25
CA LYS A 160 23.21 -4.57 27.24
C LYS A 160 22.82 -4.95 28.68
N GLY A 161 21.56 -5.32 28.90
CA GLY A 161 21.05 -5.62 30.24
C GLY A 161 20.89 -4.38 31.12
N TRP A 162 20.87 -3.18 30.55
CA TRP A 162 20.70 -1.90 31.26
C TRP A 162 19.21 -1.63 31.54
N CYS A 163 18.57 -2.59 32.19
CA CYS A 163 17.15 -2.56 32.52
C CYS A 163 16.95 -2.97 33.97
N ILE A 164 15.89 -2.48 34.61
CA ILE A 164 15.51 -2.91 35.96
C ILE A 164 14.95 -4.33 35.85
N ARG A 165 15.60 -5.29 36.44
CA ARG A 165 15.18 -6.69 36.48
C ARG A 165 14.43 -6.98 37.75
N LEU A 166 13.24 -7.52 37.68
CA LEU A 166 12.48 -8.03 38.80
C LEU A 166 12.55 -9.57 38.82
N PRO A 167 12.38 -10.20 40.00
CA PRO A 167 12.34 -11.66 40.14
C PRO A 167 11.24 -12.30 39.27
N ASP A 168 11.41 -13.60 38.98
CA ASP A 168 10.50 -14.33 38.08
C ASP A 168 9.10 -14.56 38.68
N GLU A 169 8.95 -14.45 39.97
CA GLU A 169 7.69 -14.53 40.72
C GLU A 169 6.75 -13.34 40.45
N VAL A 170 7.31 -12.22 39.96
CA VAL A 170 6.52 -11.02 39.64
C VAL A 170 5.77 -11.25 38.30
N PRO A 171 4.48 -10.88 38.20
CA PRO A 171 3.71 -11.00 36.96
C PRO A 171 4.42 -10.38 35.79
N LEU A 172 4.38 -11.08 34.61
CA LEU A 172 5.13 -10.72 33.42
C LEU A 172 4.88 -9.27 32.96
N MET A 173 3.63 -8.80 33.05
CA MET A 173 3.27 -7.44 32.63
C MET A 173 3.97 -6.37 33.49
N THR A 174 4.02 -6.59 34.81
CA THR A 174 4.72 -5.70 35.77
C THR A 174 6.20 -5.73 35.50
N ARG A 175 6.79 -6.92 35.35
CA ARG A 175 8.22 -7.09 35.05
C ARG A 175 8.64 -6.38 33.77
N ASN A 176 7.87 -6.53 32.68
CA ASN A 176 8.10 -5.84 31.42
C ASN A 176 7.99 -4.31 31.56
N GLY A 177 7.06 -3.83 32.38
CA GLY A 177 6.91 -2.39 32.65
C GLY A 177 8.16 -1.81 33.32
N PHE A 178 8.68 -2.48 34.38
CA PHE A 178 9.91 -2.04 35.07
C PHE A 178 11.15 -2.14 34.20
N GLN A 179 11.26 -3.18 33.37
CA GLN A 179 12.36 -3.31 32.41
C GLN A 179 12.40 -2.18 31.40
N LEU A 180 11.24 -1.66 31.02
CA LEU A 180 11.12 -0.57 30.03
C LEU A 180 11.41 0.82 30.62
N LEU A 181 11.35 1.03 31.93
CA LEU A 181 11.45 2.36 32.57
C LEU A 181 12.67 3.15 32.11
N ILE A 182 13.89 2.58 32.25
CA ILE A 182 15.13 3.25 31.88
C ILE A 182 15.19 3.52 30.35
N PRO A 183 14.97 2.52 29.48
CA PRO A 183 14.93 2.75 28.04
C PRO A 183 13.90 3.82 27.62
N LEU A 184 12.68 3.78 28.20
CA LEU A 184 11.63 4.76 27.94
C LEU A 184 12.07 6.19 28.30
N LEU A 185 12.64 6.36 29.51
CA LEU A 185 13.15 7.66 29.95
C LEU A 185 14.21 8.20 28.97
N VAL A 186 15.14 7.36 28.52
CA VAL A 186 16.19 7.76 27.57
C VAL A 186 15.58 8.12 26.21
N VAL A 187 14.62 7.34 25.69
CA VAL A 187 13.91 7.67 24.44
C VAL A 187 13.23 9.03 24.55
N MET A 188 12.46 9.28 25.62
CA MET A 188 11.72 10.53 25.79
C MET A 188 12.66 11.73 25.93
N LEU A 189 13.69 11.64 26.78
CA LEU A 189 14.64 12.73 27.00
C LEU A 189 15.48 13.01 25.73
N SER A 190 15.95 11.97 25.03
CA SER A 190 16.75 12.16 23.82
C SER A 190 15.95 12.86 22.71
N ILE A 191 14.67 12.51 22.51
CA ILE A 191 13.78 13.19 21.55
C ILE A 191 13.54 14.63 21.99
N SER A 192 13.26 14.88 23.26
CA SER A 192 13.04 16.24 23.79
C SER A 192 14.25 17.14 23.59
N VAL A 193 15.45 16.64 23.89
CA VAL A 193 16.70 17.37 23.67
C VAL A 193 16.95 17.60 22.18
N MET A 194 16.74 16.59 21.35
CA MET A 194 16.89 16.74 19.89
C MET A 194 15.93 17.77 19.33
N ASN A 195 14.65 17.75 19.73
CA ASN A 195 13.68 18.77 19.32
C ASN A 195 14.10 20.18 19.75
N ALA A 196 14.58 20.35 20.99
CA ALA A 196 15.03 21.63 21.48
C ALA A 196 16.23 22.17 20.67
N ILE A 197 17.22 21.33 20.41
CA ILE A 197 18.40 21.69 19.60
C ILE A 197 17.97 22.07 18.17
N LEU A 198 17.17 21.24 17.50
CA LEU A 198 16.74 21.48 16.13
C LEU A 198 15.89 22.76 16.03
N LEU A 199 15.00 22.99 16.97
CA LEU A 199 14.18 24.20 16.98
C LEU A 199 15.04 25.46 17.19
N GLN A 200 16.05 25.41 18.09
CA GLN A 200 16.94 26.54 18.31
C GLN A 200 17.89 26.82 17.14
N THR A 201 18.38 25.76 16.47
CA THR A 201 19.36 25.90 15.39
C THR A 201 18.72 26.16 14.03
N THR A 202 17.57 25.56 13.73
CA THR A 202 16.92 25.63 12.42
C THR A 202 15.62 26.44 12.40
N GLY A 203 15.05 26.73 13.57
CA GLY A 203 13.71 27.33 13.71
C GLY A 203 12.57 26.42 13.29
N ARG A 204 12.84 25.14 12.97
CA ARG A 204 11.90 24.18 12.39
C ARG A 204 11.68 22.99 13.32
N ILE A 205 10.52 22.36 13.21
CA ILE A 205 10.21 21.11 13.90
C ILE A 205 10.66 19.89 13.08
N VAL A 206 10.90 18.77 13.76
CA VAL A 206 11.42 17.54 13.12
C VAL A 206 10.59 17.07 11.93
N PRO A 207 9.23 17.05 11.96
CA PRO A 207 8.42 16.66 10.80
C PRO A 207 8.66 17.51 9.56
N GLU A 208 8.90 18.81 9.70
CA GLU A 208 9.21 19.70 8.57
C GLU A 208 10.52 19.31 7.91
N LEU A 209 11.56 19.04 8.72
CA LEU A 209 12.87 18.62 8.22
C LEU A 209 12.79 17.24 7.54
N ILE A 210 12.04 16.29 8.12
CA ILE A 210 11.82 14.98 7.52
C ILE A 210 11.06 15.11 6.21
N SER A 211 9.98 15.91 6.18
CA SER A 211 9.18 16.13 4.98
C SER A 211 10.02 16.74 3.85
N GLU A 212 10.87 17.71 4.17
CA GLU A 212 11.79 18.32 3.19
C GLU A 212 12.82 17.31 2.66
N ALA A 213 13.41 16.50 3.54
CA ALA A 213 14.37 15.47 3.16
C ALA A 213 13.76 14.34 2.31
N VAL A 214 12.50 13.98 2.57
CA VAL A 214 11.78 12.90 1.87
C VAL A 214 11.10 13.42 0.59
N ARG A 215 10.82 14.72 0.50
CA ARG A 215 10.10 15.34 -0.64
C ARG A 215 10.65 14.94 -2.02
N PRO A 216 11.97 14.89 -2.29
CA PRO A 216 12.49 14.45 -3.58
C PRO A 216 12.10 13.00 -3.91
N LEU A 217 12.07 12.10 -2.90
CA LEU A 217 11.65 10.70 -3.07
C LEU A 217 10.14 10.61 -3.33
N VAL A 218 9.34 11.41 -2.62
CA VAL A 218 7.89 11.52 -2.83
C VAL A 218 7.60 11.96 -4.27
N LEU A 219 8.25 13.02 -4.75
CA LEU A 219 8.06 13.51 -6.12
C LEU A 219 8.57 12.50 -7.18
N ALA A 220 9.68 11.83 -6.93
CA ALA A 220 10.23 10.83 -7.83
C ALA A 220 9.38 9.57 -7.93
N SER A 221 8.68 9.19 -6.85
CA SER A 221 7.84 8.00 -6.81
C SER A 221 6.44 8.20 -7.42
N ASP A 222 5.95 9.45 -7.59
CA ASP A 222 4.71 9.75 -8.33
C ASP A 222 5.03 10.11 -9.81
N THR A 223 5.65 9.18 -10.50
CA THR A 223 6.00 9.31 -11.92
C THR A 223 5.62 8.06 -12.69
N LEU A 224 5.35 8.19 -14.00
CA LEU A 224 5.09 7.01 -14.85
C LEU A 224 6.26 6.00 -14.78
N MET A 225 7.50 6.49 -14.73
CA MET A 225 8.67 5.61 -14.65
C MET A 225 8.68 4.80 -13.35
N ALA A 226 8.31 5.42 -12.22
CA ALA A 226 8.19 4.71 -10.95
C ALA A 226 7.09 3.63 -10.99
N VAL A 227 5.93 3.94 -11.61
CA VAL A 227 4.87 2.94 -11.85
C VAL A 227 5.40 1.78 -12.68
N LEU A 228 6.04 2.05 -13.82
CA LEU A 228 6.52 1.01 -14.74
C LEU A 228 7.60 0.14 -14.10
N ILE A 229 8.56 0.73 -13.39
CA ILE A 229 9.63 -0.02 -12.71
C ILE A 229 9.05 -0.90 -11.61
N SER A 230 8.21 -0.34 -10.73
CA SER A 230 7.63 -1.11 -9.63
C SER A 230 6.75 -2.26 -10.13
N LEU A 231 5.96 -2.01 -11.18
CA LEU A 231 5.09 -3.01 -11.80
C LEU A 231 5.89 -4.10 -12.52
N PHE A 232 6.93 -3.72 -13.27
CA PHE A 232 7.81 -4.66 -13.94
C PHE A 232 8.51 -5.57 -12.94
N ILE A 233 9.09 -5.02 -11.88
CA ILE A 233 9.75 -5.80 -10.82
C ILE A 233 8.74 -6.71 -10.11
N CYS A 234 7.56 -6.20 -9.79
CA CYS A 234 6.50 -6.98 -9.15
C CYS A 234 6.11 -8.20 -9.98
N ASN A 235 5.80 -7.99 -11.26
CA ASN A 235 5.39 -9.08 -12.17
C ASN A 235 6.54 -10.06 -12.44
N LEU A 236 7.76 -9.56 -12.55
CA LEU A 236 8.93 -10.39 -12.76
C LEU A 236 9.21 -11.32 -11.57
N LEU A 237 9.11 -10.79 -10.35
CA LEU A 237 9.24 -11.59 -9.13
C LEU A 237 8.13 -12.66 -9.04
N TRP A 238 6.91 -12.31 -9.36
CA TRP A 238 5.81 -13.28 -9.42
C TRP A 238 6.03 -14.34 -10.48
N PHE A 239 6.57 -13.97 -11.64
CA PHE A 239 6.84 -14.94 -12.70
C PHE A 239 7.83 -16.02 -12.29
N ILE A 240 8.76 -15.73 -11.39
CA ILE A 240 9.71 -16.71 -10.80
C ILE A 240 9.22 -17.33 -9.49
N GLY A 241 7.94 -17.12 -9.11
CA GLY A 241 7.35 -17.71 -7.92
C GLY A 241 7.60 -16.95 -6.61
N ILE A 242 8.17 -15.74 -6.66
CA ILE A 242 8.33 -14.86 -5.49
C ILE A 242 7.16 -13.89 -5.41
N HIS A 243 6.58 -13.71 -4.23
CA HIS A 243 5.43 -12.82 -4.03
C HIS A 243 5.83 -11.34 -4.14
N GLY A 244 6.01 -10.84 -5.37
CA GLY A 244 6.50 -9.49 -5.67
C GLY A 244 5.62 -8.37 -5.10
N ALA A 245 4.29 -8.58 -5.05
CA ALA A 245 3.38 -7.58 -4.52
C ALA A 245 3.66 -7.24 -3.05
N LEU A 246 4.00 -8.21 -2.19
CA LEU A 246 4.35 -7.94 -0.78
C LEU A 246 5.59 -7.05 -0.65
N ILE A 247 6.54 -7.17 -1.57
CA ILE A 247 7.76 -6.36 -1.58
C ILE A 247 7.45 -4.95 -2.04
N ILE A 248 6.76 -4.82 -3.18
CA ILE A 248 6.45 -3.51 -3.76
C ILE A 248 5.49 -2.72 -2.88
N THR A 249 4.40 -3.34 -2.39
CA THR A 249 3.47 -2.65 -1.49
C THR A 249 4.12 -2.27 -0.17
N GLY A 250 5.04 -3.11 0.36
CA GLY A 250 5.83 -2.78 1.54
C GLY A 250 6.63 -1.49 1.38
N ILE A 251 7.19 -1.24 0.19
CA ILE A 251 7.97 -0.03 -0.11
C ILE A 251 7.05 1.15 -0.46
N MET A 252 6.00 0.92 -1.25
CA MET A 252 5.16 1.99 -1.81
C MET A 252 4.08 2.52 -0.85
N ASN A 253 3.65 1.71 0.12
CA ASN A 253 2.58 2.12 1.05
C ASN A 253 2.81 3.47 1.74
N PRO A 254 3.99 3.83 2.26
CA PRO A 254 4.21 5.15 2.85
C PRO A 254 3.91 6.29 1.87
N PHE A 255 4.32 6.13 0.60
CA PHE A 255 4.10 7.11 -0.46
C PHE A 255 2.63 7.19 -0.83
N TRP A 256 1.97 6.05 -1.08
CA TRP A 256 0.55 6.01 -1.41
C TRP A 256 -0.35 6.61 -0.33
N MET A 257 -0.02 6.38 0.95
CA MET A 257 -0.76 6.99 2.06
C MET A 257 -0.56 8.51 2.12
N THR A 258 0.65 8.98 1.88
CA THR A 258 0.95 10.42 1.80
C THR A 258 0.18 11.05 0.64
N TYR A 259 0.22 10.46 -0.56
CA TYR A 259 -0.51 10.92 -1.74
C TYR A 259 -2.02 10.92 -1.53
N LEU A 260 -2.55 9.88 -0.91
CA LEU A 260 -3.98 9.80 -0.58
C LEU A 260 -4.39 10.98 0.29
N PHE A 261 -3.62 11.27 1.33
CA PHE A 261 -3.90 12.35 2.25
C PHE A 261 -3.81 13.73 1.56
N GLU A 262 -2.78 13.96 0.73
CA GLU A 262 -2.62 15.21 -0.03
C GLU A 262 -3.74 15.39 -1.06
N ASN A 263 -4.16 14.34 -1.76
CA ASN A 263 -5.32 14.38 -2.66
C ASN A 263 -6.62 14.67 -1.89
N GLN A 264 -6.82 14.09 -0.71
CA GLN A 264 -7.99 14.34 0.13
C GLN A 264 -8.00 15.78 0.68
N GLN A 265 -6.86 16.32 1.09
CA GLN A 265 -6.76 17.71 1.50
C GLN A 265 -7.09 18.66 0.35
N ALA A 266 -6.54 18.41 -0.84
CA ALA A 266 -6.84 19.20 -2.03
C ALA A 266 -8.33 19.14 -2.39
N LEU A 267 -8.95 17.95 -2.32
CA LEU A 267 -10.39 17.77 -2.52
C LEU A 267 -11.20 18.55 -1.50
N ALA A 268 -10.85 18.46 -0.22
CA ALA A 268 -11.54 19.16 0.87
C ALA A 268 -11.41 20.68 0.77
N ALA A 269 -10.29 21.17 0.23
CA ALA A 269 -10.06 22.59 -0.07
C ALA A 269 -10.76 23.08 -1.36
N GLY A 270 -11.45 22.19 -2.10
CA GLY A 270 -12.12 22.54 -3.36
C GLY A 270 -11.14 22.81 -4.51
N SER A 271 -9.92 22.24 -4.45
CA SER A 271 -8.95 22.39 -5.52
C SER A 271 -9.47 21.78 -6.83
N PRO A 272 -9.34 22.47 -7.98
CA PRO A 272 -9.80 21.97 -9.26
C PRO A 272 -8.98 20.78 -9.77
N THR A 273 -7.75 20.63 -9.28
CA THR A 273 -6.84 19.52 -9.63
C THR A 273 -6.23 18.91 -8.38
N LEU A 274 -6.21 17.60 -8.33
CA LEU A 274 -5.53 16.88 -7.25
C LEU A 274 -4.04 16.71 -7.61
N PRO A 275 -3.11 16.65 -6.63
CA PRO A 275 -1.68 16.62 -6.92
C PRO A 275 -1.16 15.27 -7.45
N HIS A 276 -1.68 14.12 -6.98
CA HIS A 276 -1.05 12.81 -7.18
C HIS A 276 -1.87 11.83 -8.03
N ILE A 277 -1.17 11.02 -8.86
CA ILE A 277 -1.75 9.99 -9.74
C ILE A 277 -1.49 8.59 -9.20
N TYR A 278 -0.25 8.28 -8.79
CA TYR A 278 0.17 6.94 -8.43
C TYR A 278 -0.21 6.59 -6.99
N LEU A 279 -1.49 6.32 -6.76
CA LEU A 279 -2.03 5.80 -5.51
C LEU A 279 -2.31 4.30 -5.60
N GLN A 280 -2.60 3.68 -4.46
CA GLN A 280 -2.98 2.27 -4.41
C GLN A 280 -4.19 1.97 -5.31
N GLY A 281 -5.20 2.84 -5.39
CA GLY A 281 -6.35 2.65 -6.29
C GLY A 281 -5.97 2.61 -7.77
N PHE A 282 -4.96 3.38 -8.21
CA PHE A 282 -4.40 3.29 -9.56
C PHE A 282 -3.75 1.92 -9.79
N TRP A 283 -2.94 1.46 -8.82
CA TRP A 283 -2.26 0.17 -8.86
C TRP A 283 -3.24 -1.00 -8.88
N ASP A 284 -4.20 -1.06 -7.96
CA ASP A 284 -5.08 -2.22 -7.79
C ASP A 284 -6.13 -2.35 -8.91
N PHE A 285 -6.68 -1.21 -9.41
CA PHE A 285 -7.88 -1.25 -10.22
C PHE A 285 -7.68 -1.01 -11.72
N TYR A 286 -6.45 -0.65 -12.14
CA TYR A 286 -6.09 -0.57 -13.56
C TYR A 286 -5.02 -1.57 -13.97
N LEU A 287 -4.11 -1.94 -13.03
CA LEU A 287 -2.93 -2.72 -13.35
C LEU A 287 -3.05 -4.19 -12.93
N LEU A 288 -3.84 -4.48 -11.89
CA LEU A 288 -3.99 -5.81 -11.31
C LEU A 288 -5.40 -6.39 -11.51
N ILE A 289 -5.99 -6.21 -12.68
CA ILE A 289 -7.35 -6.65 -12.98
C ILE A 289 -7.46 -8.18 -12.95
N GLY A 290 -8.17 -8.69 -11.93
CA GLY A 290 -8.24 -10.12 -11.67
C GLY A 290 -6.96 -10.68 -11.08
N GLY A 291 -6.15 -9.86 -10.41
CA GLY A 291 -4.90 -10.17 -9.77
C GLY A 291 -3.67 -9.80 -10.61
N ILE A 292 -2.51 -10.23 -10.12
CA ILE A 292 -1.22 -9.88 -10.71
C ILE A 292 -1.14 -10.31 -12.18
N GLY A 293 -0.55 -9.46 -13.03
CA GLY A 293 -0.47 -9.69 -14.47
C GLY A 293 -1.76 -9.39 -15.23
N SER A 294 -2.82 -8.85 -14.58
CA SER A 294 -4.15 -8.57 -15.20
C SER A 294 -4.77 -9.82 -15.83
N THR A 295 -4.88 -10.91 -15.08
CA THR A 295 -5.19 -12.26 -15.59
C THR A 295 -6.67 -12.60 -15.68
N LEU A 296 -7.61 -11.76 -15.23
CA LEU A 296 -9.05 -12.04 -15.35
C LEU A 296 -9.48 -12.41 -16.79
N PRO A 297 -8.97 -11.74 -17.85
CA PRO A 297 -9.30 -12.14 -19.22
C PRO A 297 -8.85 -13.56 -19.59
N LEU A 298 -7.74 -14.07 -19.03
CA LEU A 298 -7.32 -15.47 -19.22
C LEU A 298 -8.37 -16.43 -18.66
N VAL A 299 -8.90 -16.14 -17.48
CA VAL A 299 -9.97 -16.94 -16.86
C VAL A 299 -11.21 -16.96 -17.74
N LEU A 300 -11.63 -15.80 -18.24
CA LEU A 300 -12.81 -15.67 -19.10
C LEU A 300 -12.63 -16.44 -20.43
N MET A 301 -11.45 -16.41 -21.03
CA MET A 301 -11.14 -17.20 -22.23
C MET A 301 -11.14 -18.70 -21.92
N ALA A 302 -10.57 -19.10 -20.80
CA ALA A 302 -10.45 -20.50 -20.42
C ALA A 302 -11.80 -21.16 -20.04
N MET A 303 -12.77 -20.37 -19.56
CA MET A 303 -14.15 -20.85 -19.38
C MET A 303 -14.75 -21.42 -20.68
N ARG A 304 -14.29 -20.93 -21.84
CA ARG A 304 -14.74 -21.38 -23.18
C ARG A 304 -13.70 -22.26 -23.89
N SER A 305 -12.65 -22.68 -23.19
CA SER A 305 -11.57 -23.47 -23.77
C SER A 305 -12.03 -24.89 -24.19
N ARG A 306 -11.32 -25.44 -25.17
CA ARG A 306 -11.43 -26.84 -25.58
C ARG A 306 -10.69 -27.79 -24.66
N SER A 307 -9.63 -27.31 -23.96
CA SER A 307 -8.89 -28.08 -22.95
C SER A 307 -9.75 -28.26 -21.70
N ARG A 308 -9.86 -29.50 -21.23
CA ARG A 308 -10.57 -29.85 -19.99
C ARG A 308 -9.88 -29.28 -18.76
N GLN A 309 -8.54 -29.32 -18.77
CA GLN A 309 -7.71 -28.75 -17.69
C GLN A 309 -7.96 -27.25 -17.53
N LEU A 310 -7.81 -26.46 -18.60
CA LEU A 310 -7.99 -25.00 -18.55
C LEU A 310 -9.40 -24.64 -18.09
N LYS A 311 -10.42 -25.35 -18.61
CA LYS A 311 -11.82 -25.11 -18.24
C LYS A 311 -12.08 -25.42 -16.76
N SER A 312 -11.50 -26.47 -16.23
CA SER A 312 -11.65 -26.86 -14.81
C SER A 312 -11.01 -25.85 -13.88
N VAL A 313 -9.78 -25.42 -14.18
CA VAL A 313 -9.07 -24.39 -13.41
C VAL A 313 -9.80 -23.05 -13.47
N ALA A 314 -10.32 -22.66 -14.65
CA ALA A 314 -11.07 -21.42 -14.81
C ALA A 314 -12.35 -21.41 -13.96
N LYS A 315 -13.07 -22.52 -13.86
CA LYS A 315 -14.28 -22.63 -13.00
C LYS A 315 -13.96 -22.39 -11.53
N ILE A 316 -12.82 -22.91 -11.04
CA ILE A 316 -12.38 -22.73 -9.65
C ILE A 316 -11.88 -21.30 -9.45
N GLY A 317 -11.12 -20.77 -10.41
CA GLY A 317 -10.46 -19.47 -10.32
C GLY A 317 -11.33 -18.27 -10.66
N LEU A 318 -12.54 -18.45 -11.26
CA LEU A 318 -13.36 -17.32 -11.73
C LEU A 318 -13.79 -16.41 -10.58
N LEU A 319 -14.39 -16.97 -9.54
CA LEU A 319 -14.87 -16.18 -8.42
C LEU A 319 -13.74 -15.47 -7.67
N PRO A 320 -12.62 -16.13 -7.28
CA PRO A 320 -11.48 -15.42 -6.72
C PRO A 320 -10.92 -14.33 -7.63
N SER A 321 -10.79 -14.57 -8.94
CA SER A 321 -10.25 -13.58 -9.87
C SER A 321 -11.13 -12.35 -10.03
N LEU A 322 -12.45 -12.44 -9.85
CA LEU A 322 -13.32 -11.25 -9.80
C LEU A 322 -12.98 -10.34 -8.62
N PHE A 323 -12.40 -10.91 -7.57
CA PHE A 323 -11.92 -10.22 -6.37
C PHE A 323 -10.39 -10.05 -6.36
N ASN A 324 -9.75 -10.05 -7.53
CA ASN A 324 -8.31 -9.84 -7.74
C ASN A 324 -7.40 -10.90 -7.10
N ILE A 325 -7.95 -12.10 -6.78
CA ILE A 325 -7.21 -13.25 -6.24
C ILE A 325 -7.01 -14.26 -7.38
N ASN A 326 -5.77 -14.37 -7.87
CA ASN A 326 -5.47 -15.17 -9.06
C ASN A 326 -4.48 -16.31 -8.85
N GLU A 327 -4.10 -16.64 -7.63
CA GLU A 327 -3.21 -17.75 -7.34
C GLU A 327 -3.69 -19.09 -7.96
N PRO A 328 -5.00 -19.42 -7.96
CA PRO A 328 -5.46 -20.63 -8.64
C PRO A 328 -5.17 -20.62 -10.14
N ILE A 329 -5.13 -19.43 -10.77
CA ILE A 329 -4.83 -19.28 -12.19
C ILE A 329 -3.33 -19.32 -12.44
N LEU A 330 -2.55 -18.62 -11.63
CA LEU A 330 -1.09 -18.56 -11.77
C LEU A 330 -0.45 -19.95 -11.69
N PHE A 331 -0.94 -20.78 -10.79
CA PHE A 331 -0.44 -22.13 -10.59
C PHE A 331 -1.20 -23.19 -11.41
N GLY A 332 -2.51 -23.05 -11.59
CA GLY A 332 -3.35 -24.02 -12.28
C GLY A 332 -3.25 -23.95 -13.82
N PHE A 333 -2.99 -22.77 -14.41
CA PHE A 333 -2.67 -22.63 -15.84
C PHE A 333 -1.18 -22.72 -16.13
N PRO A 334 -0.35 -23.10 -15.21
CA PRO A 334 1.02 -22.69 -14.97
C PRO A 334 1.43 -21.45 -15.78
N VAL A 335 0.93 -20.28 -15.36
CA VAL A 335 1.34 -18.99 -15.93
C VAL A 335 2.76 -18.67 -15.45
N ILE A 336 3.04 -18.98 -14.18
CA ILE A 336 4.35 -18.85 -13.56
C ILE A 336 5.34 -19.79 -14.25
N MET A 337 6.53 -19.27 -14.57
CA MET A 337 7.61 -19.96 -15.27
C MET A 337 7.22 -20.51 -16.65
N ASN A 338 6.10 -20.08 -17.23
CA ASN A 338 5.67 -20.51 -18.55
C ASN A 338 6.10 -19.51 -19.63
N PRO A 339 7.01 -19.91 -20.54
CA PRO A 339 7.54 -19.02 -21.57
C PRO A 339 6.47 -18.41 -22.47
N VAL A 340 5.37 -19.12 -22.70
CA VAL A 340 4.27 -18.63 -23.52
C VAL A 340 3.62 -17.38 -22.90
N PHE A 341 3.52 -17.35 -21.57
CA PHE A 341 2.86 -16.24 -20.87
C PHE A 341 3.81 -15.15 -20.36
N LEU A 342 5.13 -15.32 -20.46
CA LEU A 342 6.12 -14.34 -19.95
C LEU A 342 5.88 -12.93 -20.50
N LEU A 343 5.78 -12.81 -21.82
CA LEU A 343 5.60 -11.49 -22.44
C LEU A 343 4.27 -10.83 -22.06
N PRO A 344 3.09 -11.46 -22.24
CA PRO A 344 1.85 -10.82 -21.86
C PRO A 344 1.75 -10.58 -20.36
N PHE A 345 2.25 -11.46 -19.51
CA PHE A 345 2.24 -11.29 -18.06
C PHE A 345 3.02 -10.05 -17.60
N LEU A 346 4.16 -9.77 -18.24
CA LEU A 346 4.94 -8.57 -17.93
C LEU A 346 4.37 -7.31 -18.57
N PHE A 347 4.03 -7.36 -19.86
CA PHE A 347 3.77 -6.15 -20.64
C PHE A 347 2.32 -5.69 -20.64
N VAL A 348 1.34 -6.57 -20.45
CA VAL A 348 -0.08 -6.16 -20.44
C VAL A 348 -0.38 -5.13 -19.35
N PRO A 349 0.02 -5.34 -18.09
CA PRO A 349 -0.17 -4.33 -17.06
C PRO A 349 0.62 -3.04 -17.29
N LEU A 350 1.81 -3.12 -17.90
CA LEU A 350 2.61 -1.93 -18.24
C LEU A 350 1.93 -1.06 -19.29
N ILE A 351 1.32 -1.69 -20.31
CA ILE A 351 0.55 -0.97 -21.35
C ILE A 351 -0.67 -0.30 -20.71
N ASN A 352 -1.40 -1.01 -19.84
CA ASN A 352 -2.53 -0.44 -19.11
C ASN A 352 -2.08 0.74 -18.22
N ALA A 353 -0.90 0.63 -17.58
CA ALA A 353 -0.32 1.70 -16.78
C ALA A 353 -0.06 2.97 -17.61
N CYS A 354 0.58 2.82 -18.78
CA CYS A 354 0.81 3.94 -19.68
C CYS A 354 -0.50 4.63 -20.10
N ILE A 355 -1.50 3.86 -20.52
CA ILE A 355 -2.77 4.40 -20.96
C ILE A 355 -3.48 5.12 -19.81
N ALA A 356 -3.62 4.48 -18.66
CA ALA A 356 -4.27 5.06 -17.48
C ALA A 356 -3.53 6.32 -17.00
N TRP A 357 -2.20 6.30 -16.99
CA TRP A 357 -1.39 7.44 -16.58
C TRP A 357 -1.63 8.67 -17.45
N TYR A 358 -1.49 8.52 -18.78
CA TYR A 358 -1.67 9.65 -19.70
C TYR A 358 -3.11 10.18 -19.70
N LEU A 359 -4.12 9.30 -19.62
CA LEU A 359 -5.52 9.73 -19.52
C LEU A 359 -5.80 10.49 -18.21
N THR A 360 -5.15 10.09 -17.09
CA THR A 360 -5.26 10.81 -15.82
C THR A 360 -4.51 12.13 -15.88
N GLN A 361 -3.33 12.16 -16.49
CA GLN A 361 -2.55 13.38 -16.66
C GLN A 361 -3.25 14.43 -17.53
N LEU A 362 -3.98 13.99 -18.56
CA LEU A 362 -4.78 14.84 -19.42
C LEU A 362 -6.11 15.29 -18.76
N GLY A 363 -6.41 14.85 -17.54
CA GLY A 363 -7.65 15.21 -16.84
C GLY A 363 -8.91 14.48 -17.39
N ILE A 364 -8.73 13.45 -18.23
CA ILE A 364 -9.83 12.61 -18.70
C ILE A 364 -10.32 11.69 -17.59
N LEU A 365 -9.37 11.09 -16.83
CA LEU A 365 -9.67 10.29 -15.66
C LEU A 365 -9.46 11.13 -14.39
N ASP A 366 -10.29 10.86 -13.40
CA ASP A 366 -10.22 11.50 -12.11
C ASP A 366 -9.16 10.80 -11.23
N ARG A 367 -8.45 11.56 -10.38
CA ARG A 367 -7.43 11.02 -9.48
C ARG A 367 -8.07 10.40 -8.25
N ALA A 368 -7.44 9.35 -7.72
CA ALA A 368 -7.96 8.64 -6.57
C ALA A 368 -7.91 9.50 -5.28
N VAL A 369 -8.96 9.39 -4.47
CA VAL A 369 -9.13 10.08 -3.17
C VAL A 369 -9.59 9.14 -2.06
N ALA A 370 -9.83 7.86 -2.39
CA ALA A 370 -10.26 6.86 -1.43
C ALA A 370 -9.40 5.59 -1.56
N MET A 371 -9.06 5.03 -0.41
CA MET A 371 -8.44 3.71 -0.32
C MET A 371 -9.52 2.65 -0.12
N LEU A 372 -9.47 1.62 -0.93
CA LEU A 372 -10.41 0.51 -0.89
C LEU A 372 -9.65 -0.81 -0.73
N PRO A 373 -10.32 -1.89 -0.29
CA PRO A 373 -9.72 -3.21 -0.32
C PRO A 373 -9.25 -3.56 -1.73
N TRP A 374 -8.01 -3.99 -1.88
CA TRP A 374 -7.43 -4.45 -3.16
C TRP A 374 -8.25 -5.57 -3.80
N SER A 375 -8.97 -6.35 -2.96
CA SER A 375 -9.86 -7.43 -3.37
C SER A 375 -11.22 -6.95 -3.90
N MET A 376 -11.48 -5.63 -3.97
CA MET A 376 -12.71 -5.15 -4.59
C MET A 376 -12.70 -5.38 -6.10
N PRO A 377 -13.83 -5.76 -6.76
CA PRO A 377 -13.90 -5.87 -8.21
C PRO A 377 -13.39 -4.61 -8.90
N SER A 378 -12.39 -4.75 -9.79
CA SER A 378 -11.61 -3.61 -10.30
C SER A 378 -12.43 -2.47 -10.90
N PRO A 379 -13.49 -2.69 -11.71
CA PRO A 379 -14.29 -1.57 -12.25
C PRO A 379 -15.01 -0.76 -11.15
N LEU A 380 -15.54 -1.44 -10.13
CA LEU A 380 -16.20 -0.78 -9.00
C LEU A 380 -15.19 -0.05 -8.13
N GLY A 381 -14.04 -0.68 -7.87
CA GLY A 381 -12.93 -0.09 -7.13
C GLY A 381 -12.38 1.15 -7.83
N ALA A 382 -12.20 1.11 -9.15
CA ALA A 382 -11.76 2.26 -9.95
C ALA A 382 -12.72 3.45 -9.84
N ALA A 383 -14.01 3.21 -9.95
CA ALA A 383 -15.01 4.26 -9.81
C ALA A 383 -15.02 4.86 -8.41
N TRP A 384 -15.10 4.01 -7.39
CA TRP A 384 -15.24 4.45 -6.01
C TRP A 384 -13.99 5.14 -5.49
N SER A 385 -12.80 4.63 -5.80
CA SER A 385 -11.54 5.26 -5.40
C SER A 385 -11.39 6.69 -5.94
N ALA A 386 -11.99 6.98 -7.07
CA ALA A 386 -12.02 8.28 -7.73
C ALA A 386 -13.37 9.02 -7.52
N ASN A 387 -13.91 8.95 -6.31
CA ASN A 387 -15.10 9.67 -5.87
C ASN A 387 -16.37 9.39 -6.72
N GLY A 388 -16.56 8.14 -7.14
CA GLY A 388 -17.73 7.72 -7.93
C GLY A 388 -17.62 7.98 -9.44
N SER A 389 -16.41 8.18 -9.96
CA SER A 389 -16.17 8.51 -11.36
C SER A 389 -16.53 7.35 -12.31
N TRP A 390 -17.53 7.55 -13.16
CA TRP A 390 -17.88 6.59 -14.21
C TRP A 390 -16.80 6.46 -15.27
N LYS A 391 -16.00 7.52 -15.52
CA LYS A 391 -14.88 7.50 -16.46
C LYS A 391 -13.81 6.49 -16.03
N ASN A 392 -13.53 6.44 -14.73
CA ASN A 392 -12.58 5.51 -14.13
C ASN A 392 -13.10 4.06 -14.19
N LEU A 393 -14.42 3.85 -14.03
CA LEU A 393 -15.05 2.56 -14.27
C LEU A 393 -14.82 2.10 -15.72
N CYS A 394 -15.09 2.99 -16.69
CA CYS A 394 -14.86 2.70 -18.11
C CYS A 394 -13.40 2.39 -18.42
N MET A 395 -12.45 3.11 -17.79
CA MET A 395 -11.03 2.82 -17.94
C MET A 395 -10.66 1.42 -17.44
N SER A 396 -11.18 1.00 -16.30
CA SER A 396 -10.92 -0.36 -15.78
C SER A 396 -11.50 -1.44 -16.71
N LEU A 397 -12.69 -1.23 -17.24
CA LEU A 397 -13.29 -2.12 -18.26
C LEU A 397 -12.46 -2.13 -19.55
N PHE A 398 -11.98 -0.98 -19.99
CA PHE A 398 -11.08 -0.87 -21.14
C PHE A 398 -9.77 -1.61 -20.90
N ALA A 399 -9.17 -1.46 -19.74
CA ALA A 399 -7.94 -2.16 -19.37
C ALA A 399 -8.13 -3.69 -19.34
N MET A 400 -9.31 -4.16 -18.91
CA MET A 400 -9.68 -5.58 -19.00
C MET A 400 -9.83 -6.04 -20.47
N PHE A 401 -10.45 -5.24 -21.32
CA PHE A 401 -10.58 -5.53 -22.75
C PHE A 401 -9.21 -5.54 -23.45
N ASN A 402 -8.35 -4.56 -23.16
CA ASN A 402 -6.97 -4.50 -23.67
C ASN A 402 -6.18 -5.74 -23.25
N ALA A 403 -6.27 -6.14 -21.98
CA ALA A 403 -5.65 -7.35 -21.49
C ALA A 403 -6.19 -8.60 -22.23
N TRP A 404 -7.50 -8.68 -22.49
CA TRP A 404 -8.09 -9.77 -23.27
C TRP A 404 -7.52 -9.84 -24.70
N MET A 405 -7.39 -8.69 -25.39
CA MET A 405 -6.81 -8.62 -26.73
C MET A 405 -5.36 -9.10 -26.74
N LEU A 406 -4.55 -8.61 -25.81
CA LEU A 406 -3.11 -8.90 -25.75
C LEU A 406 -2.81 -10.34 -25.31
N TYR A 407 -3.57 -10.90 -24.40
CA TYR A 407 -3.41 -12.30 -23.98
C TYR A 407 -3.90 -13.32 -25.01
N ARG A 408 -4.88 -12.96 -25.84
CA ARG A 408 -5.57 -13.89 -26.76
C ARG A 408 -4.65 -14.71 -27.67
N PRO A 409 -3.65 -14.15 -28.36
CA PRO A 409 -2.76 -14.96 -29.22
C PRO A 409 -1.97 -15.99 -28.42
N PHE A 410 -1.44 -15.61 -27.26
CA PHE A 410 -0.67 -16.49 -26.40
C PHE A 410 -1.52 -17.60 -25.80
N PHE A 411 -2.73 -17.24 -25.36
CA PHE A 411 -3.70 -18.21 -24.85
C PHE A 411 -4.07 -19.25 -25.91
N LYS A 412 -4.30 -18.86 -27.17
CA LYS A 412 -4.63 -19.79 -28.23
C LYS A 412 -3.50 -20.77 -28.55
N VAL A 413 -2.24 -20.31 -28.50
CA VAL A 413 -1.07 -21.19 -28.69
C VAL A 413 -1.03 -22.22 -27.57
N TYR A 414 -1.16 -21.79 -26.32
CA TYR A 414 -1.13 -22.67 -25.15
C TYR A 414 -2.30 -23.64 -25.12
N GLU A 415 -3.50 -23.17 -25.45
CA GLU A 415 -4.71 -24.01 -25.56
C GLU A 415 -4.53 -25.15 -26.56
N ARG A 416 -3.92 -24.89 -27.73
CA ARG A 416 -3.66 -25.93 -28.75
C ARG A 416 -2.69 -26.98 -28.23
N GLN A 417 -1.58 -26.54 -27.63
CA GLN A 417 -0.59 -27.47 -27.06
C GLN A 417 -1.21 -28.41 -26.03
N LEU A 418 -2.06 -27.89 -25.12
CA LEU A 418 -2.74 -28.72 -24.12
C LEU A 418 -3.81 -29.63 -24.73
N ALA A 419 -4.62 -29.14 -25.66
CA ALA A 419 -5.66 -29.93 -26.29
C ALA A 419 -5.10 -31.10 -27.13
N GLU A 420 -3.89 -30.96 -27.67
CA GLU A 420 -3.17 -32.04 -28.35
C GLU A 420 -2.65 -33.10 -27.36
N THR A 421 -2.20 -32.68 -26.17
CA THR A 421 -1.71 -33.57 -25.11
C THR A 421 -2.87 -34.30 -24.39
N GLU A 422 -4.07 -33.73 -24.35
CA GLU A 422 -5.27 -34.30 -23.72
C GLU A 422 -6.01 -35.32 -24.64
N ARG A 423 -5.63 -35.45 -25.90
CA ARG A 423 -6.14 -36.45 -26.86
C ARG A 423 -5.39 -37.77 -26.77
#